data_c27d0035698cd3c247642032229d9bba
#
_entry.id   c27d0035698cd3c247642032229d9bba
#
_cell.length_a   1.000
_cell.length_b   1.000
_cell.length_c   1.000
_cell.angle_alpha   90.00
_cell.angle_beta   90.00
_cell.angle_gamma   90.00
#
_symmetry.space_group_name_H-M   'P 1'
#
loop_
_entity.id
_entity.type
_entity.pdbx_description
1 polymer ?
#
loop_
_entity_poly.entity_id
_entity_poly.type
_entity_poly.pdbx_seq_one_letter_code
_entity_poly.pdbx_strand_id
1 'polypeptide(L)'
;MCIRDRHEDESLVGEYRKDLAYAVQKAAEERVFGLIRKTIEMTGKKKIVMAGGFGLNCVANYEYLKEFPDVEFYHEPISHDGGNAIGVCQYIYRSVTEDMVKTPLTSLYLGPVDPKQYDDIDYTGFVTKDTTATEVAQLIANGNIVCLYQGRSEAGPRALGNRSIVYDPTVLNGKDIVNEVKRREWFRPFAGSVLAEHANDWFDFRSRSDSPFMMYAVDVKEDKQSIIPAITHVDGTCRIQTVTAEQNPNYYELISEFNKIKNVPILFNTSFNLAGDPLVETVKQALETLANSDLKYLWLPELGKLVSKSDFEEVNQ
;
A
#
# COMPACT_ATOMS: atom_id res chain seq x y z
N MET A 1 -12.32 -12.15 8.74
CA MET A 1 -12.70 -13.22 9.67
C MET A 1 -11.46 -13.54 10.49
N CYS A 2 -11.37 -13.05 11.72
CA CYS A 2 -10.27 -13.39 12.61
C CYS A 2 -10.61 -14.73 13.24
N ILE A 3 -10.00 -15.81 12.75
CA ILE A 3 -10.01 -17.10 13.44
C ILE A 3 -9.03 -16.96 14.62
N ARG A 4 -9.51 -16.45 15.72
CA ARG A 4 -8.91 -16.63 17.04
C ARG A 4 -9.35 -17.97 17.57
N ASP A 5 -8.84 -19.05 17.02
CA ASP A 5 -9.01 -20.34 17.64
C ASP A 5 -7.88 -20.61 18.62
N ARG A 6 -8.30 -20.74 19.83
CA ARG A 6 -7.58 -21.01 21.05
C ARG A 6 -7.07 -22.46 21.05
N HIS A 7 -5.93 -22.66 20.47
CA HIS A 7 -5.08 -23.78 20.85
C HIS A 7 -3.77 -23.19 21.35
N GLU A 8 -3.60 -23.23 22.65
CA GLU A 8 -2.51 -22.56 23.38
C GLU A 8 -1.10 -23.09 23.03
N ASP A 9 -0.97 -24.15 22.23
CA ASP A 9 0.29 -24.83 21.96
C ASP A 9 0.71 -24.99 20.48
N GLU A 10 -0.08 -24.49 19.52
CA GLU A 10 0.34 -24.50 18.12
C GLU A 10 0.83 -23.13 17.66
N SER A 11 2.06 -23.08 17.16
CA SER A 11 2.59 -21.92 16.46
C SER A 11 1.57 -21.38 15.46
N LEU A 12 1.35 -20.04 15.42
CA LEU A 12 0.47 -19.37 14.47
C LEU A 12 0.75 -19.73 13.00
N VAL A 13 1.89 -20.33 12.73
CA VAL A 13 2.39 -20.72 11.41
C VAL A 13 2.75 -22.19 11.32
N GLY A 14 2.09 -23.05 12.10
CA GLY A 14 2.24 -24.52 11.98
C GLY A 14 1.89 -25.01 10.56
N GLU A 15 2.51 -26.13 10.15
CA GLU A 15 2.33 -26.68 8.78
C GLU A 15 0.87 -26.87 8.42
N TYR A 16 0.07 -27.43 9.31
CA TYR A 16 -1.38 -27.58 9.09
C TYR A 16 -2.09 -26.26 8.75
N ARG A 17 -1.73 -25.17 9.43
CA ARG A 17 -2.34 -23.85 9.17
C ARG A 17 -1.89 -23.25 7.85
N LYS A 18 -0.64 -23.49 7.45
CA LYS A 18 -0.14 -23.09 6.12
C LYS A 18 -0.86 -23.86 5.03
N ASP A 19 -0.98 -25.18 5.17
CA ASP A 19 -1.68 -26.03 4.21
C ASP A 19 -3.15 -25.65 4.08
N LEU A 20 -3.82 -25.39 5.22
CA LEU A 20 -5.21 -24.94 5.21
C LEU A 20 -5.35 -23.57 4.52
N ALA A 21 -4.48 -22.62 4.82
CA ALA A 21 -4.50 -21.29 4.19
C ALA A 21 -4.28 -21.40 2.67
N TYR A 22 -3.33 -22.23 2.25
CA TYR A 22 -3.07 -22.50 0.83
C TYR A 22 -4.28 -23.13 0.16
N ALA A 23 -4.86 -24.18 0.76
CA ALA A 23 -6.02 -24.87 0.20
C ALA A 23 -7.24 -23.95 0.05
N VAL A 24 -7.50 -23.09 1.05
CA VAL A 24 -8.59 -22.09 0.99
C VAL A 24 -8.34 -21.08 -0.12
N GLN A 25 -7.11 -20.55 -0.25
CA GLN A 25 -6.76 -19.62 -1.32
C GLN A 25 -6.96 -20.26 -2.70
N LYS A 26 -6.45 -21.48 -2.93
CA LYS A 26 -6.58 -22.19 -4.20
C LYS A 26 -8.03 -22.52 -4.53
N ALA A 27 -8.80 -23.01 -3.57
CA ALA A 27 -10.22 -23.28 -3.77
C ALA A 27 -11.02 -22.02 -4.15
N ALA A 28 -10.67 -20.88 -3.55
CA ALA A 28 -11.29 -19.60 -3.88
C ALA A 28 -10.94 -19.12 -5.29
N GLU A 29 -9.66 -19.23 -5.70
CA GLU A 29 -9.19 -18.92 -7.06
C GLU A 29 -9.92 -19.77 -8.10
N GLU A 30 -9.97 -21.09 -7.93
CA GLU A 30 -10.64 -22.02 -8.84
C GLU A 30 -12.14 -21.73 -9.01
N ARG A 31 -12.82 -21.38 -7.90
CA ARG A 31 -14.24 -20.98 -7.96
C ARG A 31 -14.46 -19.75 -8.80
N VAL A 32 -13.60 -18.73 -8.64
CA VAL A 32 -13.71 -17.49 -9.41
C VAL A 32 -13.29 -17.72 -10.87
N PHE A 33 -12.28 -18.54 -11.16
CA PHE A 33 -11.97 -18.96 -12.52
C PHE A 33 -13.19 -19.56 -13.22
N GLY A 34 -13.90 -20.46 -12.54
CA GLY A 34 -15.13 -21.06 -13.06
C GLY A 34 -16.22 -20.03 -13.35
N LEU A 35 -16.40 -19.04 -12.47
CA LEU A 35 -17.36 -17.95 -12.68
C LEU A 35 -16.96 -17.06 -13.87
N ILE A 36 -15.68 -16.72 -14.01
CA ILE A 36 -15.17 -15.92 -15.12
C ILE A 36 -15.40 -16.64 -16.44
N ARG A 37 -15.01 -17.94 -16.56
CA ARG A 37 -15.24 -18.76 -17.76
C ARG A 37 -16.73 -18.78 -18.12
N LYS A 38 -17.59 -19.08 -17.16
CA LYS A 38 -19.04 -19.12 -17.38
C LYS A 38 -19.59 -17.76 -17.84
N THR A 39 -19.10 -16.67 -17.26
CA THR A 39 -19.51 -15.32 -17.65
C THR A 39 -19.13 -15.03 -19.10
N ILE A 40 -17.91 -15.40 -19.52
CA ILE A 40 -17.44 -15.23 -20.89
C ILE A 40 -18.29 -16.08 -21.84
N GLU A 41 -18.54 -17.35 -21.53
CA GLU A 41 -19.39 -18.26 -22.32
C GLU A 41 -20.80 -17.71 -22.51
N MET A 42 -21.41 -17.19 -21.46
CA MET A 42 -22.78 -16.67 -21.50
C MET A 42 -22.91 -15.33 -22.24
N THR A 43 -21.88 -14.49 -22.17
CA THR A 43 -22.00 -13.08 -22.63
C THR A 43 -21.16 -12.78 -23.88
N GLY A 44 -20.15 -13.58 -24.18
CA GLY A 44 -19.13 -13.31 -25.18
C GLY A 44 -18.23 -12.11 -24.87
N LYS A 45 -18.31 -11.55 -23.65
CA LYS A 45 -17.58 -10.33 -23.25
C LYS A 45 -16.24 -10.69 -22.62
N LYS A 46 -15.22 -9.86 -22.95
CA LYS A 46 -13.85 -9.99 -22.41
C LYS A 46 -13.43 -8.79 -21.55
N LYS A 47 -14.39 -7.94 -21.14
CA LYS A 47 -14.17 -6.84 -20.18
C LYS A 47 -14.95 -7.19 -18.91
N ILE A 48 -14.23 -7.45 -17.82
CA ILE A 48 -14.79 -7.93 -16.56
C ILE A 48 -14.47 -6.94 -15.44
N VAL A 49 -15.54 -6.54 -14.74
CA VAL A 49 -15.42 -5.74 -13.52
C VAL A 49 -15.54 -6.67 -12.31
N MET A 50 -14.58 -6.56 -11.40
CA MET A 50 -14.58 -7.28 -10.12
C MET A 50 -14.87 -6.30 -8.99
N ALA A 51 -15.93 -6.58 -8.22
CA ALA A 51 -16.32 -5.83 -7.04
C ALA A 51 -16.69 -6.78 -5.89
N GLY A 52 -16.86 -6.24 -4.68
CA GLY A 52 -17.05 -7.02 -3.45
C GLY A 52 -15.73 -7.26 -2.73
N GLY A 53 -15.79 -7.56 -1.42
CA GLY A 53 -14.60 -7.66 -0.56
C GLY A 53 -13.54 -8.65 -1.04
N PHE A 54 -13.93 -9.72 -1.74
CA PHE A 54 -12.98 -10.67 -2.34
C PHE A 54 -12.15 -10.04 -3.47
N GLY A 55 -12.64 -8.99 -4.14
CA GLY A 55 -11.87 -8.21 -5.13
C GLY A 55 -10.60 -7.55 -4.59
N LEU A 56 -10.43 -7.49 -3.26
CA LEU A 56 -9.19 -7.01 -2.61
C LEU A 56 -8.11 -8.09 -2.45
N ASN A 57 -8.38 -9.34 -2.86
CA ASN A 57 -7.40 -10.41 -2.86
C ASN A 57 -6.41 -10.22 -4.02
N CYS A 58 -5.35 -9.48 -3.76
CA CYS A 58 -4.35 -9.10 -4.76
C CYS A 58 -3.60 -10.30 -5.36
N VAL A 59 -3.50 -11.41 -4.64
CA VAL A 59 -2.91 -12.66 -5.15
C VAL A 59 -3.85 -13.26 -6.20
N ALA A 60 -5.12 -13.46 -5.87
CA ALA A 60 -6.10 -13.99 -6.80
C ALA A 60 -6.27 -13.09 -8.04
N ASN A 61 -6.26 -11.75 -7.84
CA ASN A 61 -6.37 -10.79 -8.94
C ASN A 61 -5.23 -10.95 -9.95
N TYR A 62 -4.03 -11.26 -9.49
CA TYR A 62 -2.90 -11.49 -10.40
C TYR A 62 -3.01 -12.86 -11.09
N GLU A 63 -3.48 -13.88 -10.40
CA GLU A 63 -3.73 -15.20 -11.02
C GLU A 63 -4.80 -15.13 -12.14
N TYR A 64 -5.80 -14.21 -12.03
CA TYR A 64 -6.76 -13.98 -13.12
C TYR A 64 -6.09 -13.40 -14.36
N LEU A 65 -5.07 -12.55 -14.24
CA LEU A 65 -4.31 -12.05 -15.38
C LEU A 65 -3.49 -13.14 -16.06
N LYS A 66 -2.99 -14.12 -15.28
CA LYS A 66 -2.24 -15.26 -15.81
C LYS A 66 -3.16 -16.25 -16.55
N GLU A 67 -4.31 -16.56 -15.95
CA GLU A 67 -5.26 -17.56 -16.49
C GLU A 67 -6.05 -17.03 -17.69
N PHE A 68 -6.32 -15.72 -17.76
CA PHE A 68 -7.13 -15.09 -18.80
C PHE A 68 -6.39 -13.92 -19.47
N PRO A 69 -5.30 -14.19 -20.23
CA PRO A 69 -4.47 -13.12 -20.81
C PRO A 69 -5.20 -12.23 -21.82
N ASP A 70 -6.29 -12.72 -22.41
CA ASP A 70 -7.12 -11.99 -23.38
C ASP A 70 -8.30 -11.21 -22.74
N VAL A 71 -8.40 -11.23 -21.41
CA VAL A 71 -9.48 -10.55 -20.67
C VAL A 71 -8.95 -9.27 -20.06
N GLU A 72 -9.68 -8.18 -20.28
CA GLU A 72 -9.44 -6.91 -19.61
C GLU A 72 -10.17 -6.88 -18.27
N PHE A 73 -9.41 -6.84 -17.17
CA PHE A 73 -9.96 -6.78 -15.82
C PHE A 73 -9.92 -5.35 -15.26
N TYR A 74 -11.02 -4.94 -14.64
CA TYR A 74 -11.07 -3.82 -13.73
C TYR A 74 -11.41 -4.34 -12.32
N HIS A 75 -10.49 -4.19 -11.39
CA HIS A 75 -10.70 -4.49 -9.97
C HIS A 75 -10.97 -3.18 -9.25
N GLU A 76 -12.18 -3.06 -8.69
CA GLU A 76 -12.56 -1.87 -7.92
C GLU A 76 -11.70 -1.75 -6.65
N PRO A 77 -10.89 -0.68 -6.49
CA PRO A 77 -9.97 -0.59 -5.37
C PRO A 77 -10.64 -0.36 -4.01
N ILE A 78 -11.88 0.12 -3.99
CA ILE A 78 -12.70 0.29 -2.79
C ILE A 78 -13.86 -0.73 -2.79
N SER A 79 -13.58 -1.96 -3.21
CA SER A 79 -14.59 -2.99 -3.43
C SER A 79 -15.21 -3.59 -2.16
N HIS A 80 -14.74 -3.21 -0.97
CA HIS A 80 -15.32 -3.59 0.33
C HIS A 80 -16.51 -2.70 0.72
N ASP A 81 -17.10 -2.94 1.88
CA ASP A 81 -18.30 -2.21 2.37
C ASP A 81 -18.14 -0.68 2.36
N GLY A 82 -16.93 -0.17 2.57
CA GLY A 82 -16.64 1.28 2.48
C GLY A 82 -16.96 1.90 1.10
N GLY A 83 -16.89 1.11 0.03
CA GLY A 83 -17.24 1.55 -1.33
C GLY A 83 -18.74 1.74 -1.55
N ASN A 84 -19.59 1.16 -0.70
CA ASN A 84 -21.05 1.30 -0.80
C ASN A 84 -21.49 2.77 -0.64
N ALA A 85 -20.83 3.55 0.21
CA ALA A 85 -21.14 4.96 0.40
C ALA A 85 -20.95 5.75 -0.93
N ILE A 86 -19.85 5.51 -1.64
CA ILE A 86 -19.58 6.13 -2.93
C ILE A 86 -20.58 5.63 -3.99
N GLY A 87 -20.82 4.32 -4.01
CA GLY A 87 -21.73 3.68 -4.96
C GLY A 87 -23.15 4.21 -4.85
N VAL A 88 -23.68 4.37 -3.62
CA VAL A 88 -25.02 4.93 -3.37
C VAL A 88 -25.10 6.38 -3.81
N CYS A 89 -24.10 7.21 -3.49
CA CYS A 89 -24.08 8.60 -3.95
C CYS A 89 -24.06 8.72 -5.47
N GLN A 90 -23.27 7.90 -6.15
CA GLN A 90 -23.22 7.86 -7.62
C GLN A 90 -24.55 7.37 -8.22
N TYR A 91 -25.18 6.36 -7.60
CA TYR A 91 -26.46 5.85 -8.06
C TYR A 91 -27.56 6.92 -7.96
N ILE A 92 -27.66 7.59 -6.79
CA ILE A 92 -28.64 8.67 -6.57
C ILE A 92 -28.39 9.82 -7.54
N TYR A 93 -27.13 10.28 -7.66
CA TYR A 93 -26.77 11.36 -8.59
C TYR A 93 -27.27 11.06 -10.01
N ARG A 94 -26.91 9.89 -10.54
CA ARG A 94 -27.32 9.47 -11.89
C ARG A 94 -28.83 9.31 -12.04
N SER A 95 -29.51 8.83 -11.00
CA SER A 95 -30.96 8.66 -11.02
C SER A 95 -31.72 9.99 -11.03
N VAL A 96 -31.13 11.05 -10.43
CA VAL A 96 -31.74 12.38 -10.35
C VAL A 96 -31.38 13.26 -11.56
N THR A 97 -30.12 13.18 -12.00
CA THR A 97 -29.60 14.05 -13.06
C THR A 97 -29.69 13.44 -14.45
N GLU A 98 -29.95 12.12 -14.53
CA GLU A 98 -29.87 11.33 -15.77
C GLU A 98 -28.48 11.40 -16.45
N ASP A 99 -27.47 11.93 -15.74
CA ASP A 99 -26.09 12.01 -16.22
C ASP A 99 -25.44 10.63 -16.13
N MET A 100 -25.21 10.02 -17.29
CA MET A 100 -24.57 8.71 -17.43
C MET A 100 -23.09 8.81 -17.80
N VAL A 101 -22.50 9.98 -17.73
CA VAL A 101 -21.07 10.17 -18.01
C VAL A 101 -20.24 9.36 -17.00
N LYS A 102 -19.30 8.60 -17.52
CA LYS A 102 -18.38 7.80 -16.72
C LYS A 102 -17.07 8.58 -16.54
N THR A 103 -16.79 8.95 -15.30
CA THR A 103 -15.51 9.57 -14.94
C THR A 103 -14.57 8.48 -14.44
N PRO A 104 -13.41 8.26 -15.06
CA PRO A 104 -12.43 7.31 -14.58
C PRO A 104 -11.97 7.65 -13.17
N LEU A 105 -11.76 6.61 -12.33
CA LEU A 105 -11.14 6.77 -11.02
C LEU A 105 -9.64 6.96 -11.22
N THR A 106 -9.14 8.17 -11.00
CA THR A 106 -7.72 8.53 -11.20
C THR A 106 -6.95 8.61 -9.90
N SER A 107 -7.64 8.74 -8.76
CA SER A 107 -7.03 8.89 -7.44
C SER A 107 -7.92 8.30 -6.36
N LEU A 108 -7.29 7.81 -5.29
CA LEU A 108 -7.94 7.40 -4.05
C LEU A 108 -7.70 8.37 -2.89
N TYR A 109 -7.09 9.52 -3.10
CA TYR A 109 -6.91 10.56 -2.08
C TYR A 109 -8.22 11.32 -1.86
N LEU A 110 -9.22 10.60 -1.33
CA LEU A 110 -10.60 11.05 -1.20
C LEU A 110 -10.99 11.34 0.26
N GLY A 111 -10.06 11.27 1.20
CA GLY A 111 -10.27 11.61 2.60
C GLY A 111 -10.79 13.05 2.80
N PRO A 112 -11.13 13.47 4.01
CA PRO A 112 -11.63 14.82 4.28
C PRO A 112 -10.71 15.92 3.74
N VAL A 113 -11.30 17.04 3.37
CA VAL A 113 -10.57 18.29 3.12
C VAL A 113 -10.60 19.10 4.39
N ASP A 114 -9.46 19.20 5.04
CA ASP A 114 -9.29 20.09 6.19
C ASP A 114 -8.37 21.25 5.80
N PRO A 115 -8.90 22.46 5.55
CA PRO A 115 -8.09 23.61 5.18
C PRO A 115 -7.16 24.07 6.32
N LYS A 116 -7.38 23.58 7.53
CA LYS A 116 -6.58 23.89 8.73
C LYS A 116 -5.72 22.72 9.21
N GLN A 117 -5.53 21.70 8.38
CA GLN A 117 -4.82 20.48 8.81
C GLN A 117 -3.40 20.74 9.33
N TYR A 118 -2.81 21.88 8.98
CA TYR A 118 -1.45 22.30 9.41
C TYR A 118 -1.45 23.53 10.31
N ASP A 119 -2.62 24.04 10.69
CA ASP A 119 -2.72 25.16 11.63
C ASP A 119 -2.52 24.67 13.07
N ASP A 120 -1.88 25.49 13.88
CA ASP A 120 -1.73 25.30 15.34
C ASP A 120 -1.20 23.92 15.76
N ILE A 121 -0.26 23.34 14.98
CA ILE A 121 0.34 22.04 15.32
C ILE A 121 1.15 22.17 16.62
N ASP A 122 0.79 21.37 17.62
CA ASP A 122 1.55 21.26 18.87
C ASP A 122 2.72 20.29 18.71
N TYR A 123 3.93 20.82 18.62
CA TYR A 123 5.17 20.04 18.54
C TYR A 123 5.82 19.81 19.91
N THR A 124 5.10 19.97 21.02
CA THR A 124 5.65 19.70 22.36
C THR A 124 6.15 18.25 22.45
N GLY A 125 7.41 18.08 22.86
CA GLY A 125 8.08 16.77 22.90
C GLY A 125 8.70 16.33 21.56
N PHE A 126 8.69 17.20 20.55
CA PHE A 126 9.31 16.93 19.25
C PHE A 126 10.29 18.04 18.85
N VAL A 127 11.25 17.66 18.01
CA VAL A 127 12.13 18.59 17.30
C VAL A 127 11.68 18.65 15.85
N THR A 128 11.64 19.86 15.31
CA THR A 128 11.31 20.09 13.90
C THR A 128 12.52 20.68 13.18
N LYS A 129 12.76 20.19 11.95
CA LYS A 129 13.82 20.65 11.07
C LYS A 129 13.26 20.88 9.67
N ASP A 130 13.65 21.96 9.02
CA ASP A 130 13.36 22.12 7.60
C ASP A 130 14.12 21.06 6.80
N THR A 131 13.44 20.44 5.83
CA THR A 131 13.99 19.31 5.10
C THR A 131 13.47 19.24 3.66
N THR A 132 14.21 18.56 2.83
CA THR A 132 13.88 18.28 1.43
C THR A 132 13.61 16.78 1.21
N ALA A 133 12.99 16.42 0.09
CA ALA A 133 12.82 15.03 -0.31
C ALA A 133 14.18 14.30 -0.41
N THR A 134 15.24 14.98 -0.85
CA THR A 134 16.60 14.43 -0.94
C THR A 134 17.16 14.04 0.43
N GLU A 135 16.99 14.90 1.45
CA GLU A 135 17.46 14.60 2.81
C GLU A 135 16.66 13.47 3.44
N VAL A 136 15.35 13.41 3.19
CA VAL A 136 14.50 12.32 3.66
C VAL A 136 14.85 11.00 2.94
N ALA A 137 15.13 11.03 1.65
CA ALA A 137 15.60 9.87 0.91
C ALA A 137 16.94 9.34 1.44
N GLN A 138 17.85 10.25 1.79
CA GLN A 138 19.12 9.89 2.44
C GLN A 138 18.91 9.26 3.81
N LEU A 139 17.96 9.77 4.59
CA LEU A 139 17.59 9.21 5.89
C LEU A 139 17.07 7.78 5.75
N ILE A 140 16.21 7.53 4.76
CA ILE A 140 15.69 6.19 4.45
C ILE A 140 16.84 5.27 3.98
N ALA A 141 17.71 5.76 3.10
CA ALA A 141 18.85 5.00 2.57
C ALA A 141 19.86 4.62 3.65
N ASN A 142 19.91 5.37 4.75
CA ASN A 142 20.69 5.08 5.95
C ASN A 142 19.98 4.10 6.92
N GLY A 143 18.87 3.48 6.49
CA GLY A 143 18.16 2.47 7.27
C GLY A 143 17.17 3.01 8.29
N ASN A 144 16.69 4.24 8.14
CA ASN A 144 15.67 4.81 9.01
C ASN A 144 14.26 4.61 8.44
N ILE A 145 13.31 4.30 9.34
CA ILE A 145 11.88 4.27 9.01
C ILE A 145 11.36 5.70 9.08
N VAL A 146 10.66 6.14 8.03
CA VAL A 146 10.04 7.47 7.98
C VAL A 146 8.54 7.34 7.79
N CYS A 147 7.77 8.05 8.62
CA CYS A 147 6.34 8.23 8.44
C CYS A 147 6.10 9.40 7.48
N LEU A 148 5.16 9.24 6.57
CA LEU A 148 4.76 10.25 5.60
C LEU A 148 3.31 10.66 5.85
N TYR A 149 3.09 11.95 6.05
CA TYR A 149 1.77 12.55 6.18
C TYR A 149 1.67 13.77 5.26
N GLN A 150 0.73 13.73 4.32
CA GLN A 150 0.46 14.82 3.38
C GLN A 150 -0.96 14.76 2.84
N GLY A 151 -1.47 15.88 2.36
CA GLY A 151 -2.73 15.98 1.63
C GLY A 151 -3.90 15.24 2.27
N ARG A 152 -4.82 14.79 1.44
CA ARG A 152 -5.98 13.99 1.85
C ARG A 152 -5.58 12.54 2.06
N SER A 153 -6.16 11.89 3.08
CA SER A 153 -5.98 10.46 3.28
C SER A 153 -6.54 9.62 2.11
N GLU A 154 -6.05 8.41 2.00
CA GLU A 154 -6.53 7.43 1.04
C GLU A 154 -7.91 6.89 1.42
N ALA A 155 -8.81 6.77 0.45
CA ALA A 155 -10.00 5.95 0.57
C ALA A 155 -9.67 4.48 0.24
N GLY A 156 -10.24 3.55 1.00
CA GLY A 156 -9.96 2.14 0.83
C GLY A 156 -8.89 1.58 1.77
N PRO A 157 -8.52 0.30 1.62
CA PRO A 157 -7.74 -0.42 2.62
C PRO A 157 -6.22 -0.30 2.44
N ARG A 158 -5.74 0.53 1.50
CA ARG A 158 -4.32 0.62 1.16
C ARG A 158 -3.77 2.01 1.40
N ALA A 159 -2.58 2.10 2.00
CA ALA A 159 -1.80 3.33 2.04
C ALA A 159 -1.04 3.49 0.72
N LEU A 160 -1.14 4.66 0.12
CA LEU A 160 -0.65 4.96 -1.22
C LEU A 160 0.30 6.17 -1.27
N GLY A 161 0.89 6.54 -0.12
CA GLY A 161 1.87 7.60 -0.04
C GLY A 161 1.38 8.89 0.65
N ASN A 162 0.13 8.95 1.15
CA ASN A 162 -0.33 10.10 1.92
C ASN A 162 -0.39 9.81 3.43
N ARG A 163 -0.64 8.57 3.80
CA ARG A 163 -0.60 8.08 5.19
C ARG A 163 0.22 6.79 5.23
N SER A 164 1.53 6.92 4.99
CA SER A 164 2.42 5.79 4.79
C SER A 164 3.56 5.76 5.80
N ILE A 165 4.01 4.57 6.12
CA ILE A 165 5.31 4.30 6.69
C ILE A 165 6.17 3.76 5.55
N VAL A 166 7.29 4.42 5.29
CA VAL A 166 8.22 4.07 4.22
C VAL A 166 9.57 3.65 4.77
N TYR A 167 10.23 2.74 4.06
CA TYR A 167 11.52 2.18 4.45
C TYR A 167 12.33 1.75 3.24
N ASP A 168 13.61 1.44 3.45
CA ASP A 168 14.49 0.90 2.42
C ASP A 168 14.13 -0.57 2.11
N PRO A 169 13.66 -0.90 0.90
CA PRO A 169 13.30 -2.26 0.52
C PRO A 169 14.50 -3.21 0.37
N THR A 170 15.74 -2.67 0.33
CA THR A 170 16.97 -3.45 0.16
C THR A 170 17.49 -4.07 1.45
N VAL A 171 16.93 -3.68 2.60
CA VAL A 171 17.34 -4.21 3.91
C VAL A 171 16.84 -5.64 4.09
N LEU A 172 17.76 -6.59 4.26
CA LEU A 172 17.46 -8.03 4.27
C LEU A 172 16.37 -8.43 5.30
N ASN A 173 16.45 -7.89 6.50
CA ASN A 173 15.50 -8.13 7.59
C ASN A 173 14.49 -6.97 7.76
N GLY A 174 14.34 -6.13 6.74
CA GLY A 174 13.47 -4.94 6.78
C GLY A 174 12.00 -5.27 7.09
N LYS A 175 11.51 -6.42 6.59
CA LYS A 175 10.18 -6.92 6.93
C LYS A 175 10.01 -7.14 8.43
N ASP A 176 10.97 -7.76 9.08
CA ASP A 176 10.89 -8.09 10.50
C ASP A 176 10.98 -6.82 11.36
N ILE A 177 11.91 -5.92 11.01
CA ILE A 177 12.05 -4.61 11.67
C ILE A 177 10.71 -3.83 11.63
N VAL A 178 10.08 -3.72 10.47
CA VAL A 178 8.84 -2.94 10.35
C VAL A 178 7.66 -3.67 11.02
N ASN A 179 7.60 -5.02 11.00
CA ASN A 179 6.57 -5.76 11.73
C ASN A 179 6.69 -5.57 13.24
N GLU A 180 7.92 -5.54 13.78
CA GLU A 180 8.19 -5.27 15.20
C GLU A 180 7.72 -3.86 15.58
N VAL A 181 8.13 -2.83 14.85
CA VAL A 181 7.71 -1.44 15.08
C VAL A 181 6.20 -1.28 14.99
N LYS A 182 5.54 -1.98 14.07
CA LYS A 182 4.08 -1.98 13.93
C LYS A 182 3.36 -2.87 14.96
N ARG A 183 4.09 -3.61 15.80
CA ARG A 183 3.56 -4.54 16.82
C ARG A 183 2.60 -5.57 16.22
N ARG A 184 2.97 -6.17 15.08
CA ARG A 184 2.13 -7.14 14.38
C ARG A 184 2.90 -8.42 14.07
N GLU A 185 2.19 -9.43 13.61
CA GLU A 185 2.73 -10.77 13.36
C GLU A 185 3.86 -10.72 12.31
N TRP A 186 4.99 -11.35 12.62
CA TRP A 186 6.22 -11.35 11.84
C TRP A 186 6.07 -11.88 10.40
N PHE A 187 5.10 -12.76 10.15
CA PHE A 187 4.88 -13.39 8.84
C PHE A 187 4.15 -12.48 7.84
N ARG A 188 3.59 -11.34 8.26
CA ARG A 188 2.86 -10.47 7.35
C ARG A 188 3.78 -9.85 6.30
N PRO A 189 3.41 -9.96 5.01
CA PRO A 189 4.15 -9.33 3.95
C PRO A 189 3.87 -7.83 3.90
N PHE A 190 4.73 -7.13 3.15
CA PHE A 190 4.59 -5.72 2.87
C PHE A 190 4.48 -5.44 1.38
N ALA A 191 4.21 -4.20 1.04
CA ALA A 191 4.07 -3.71 -0.32
C ALA A 191 5.23 -2.79 -0.69
N GLY A 192 5.42 -2.59 -1.98
CA GLY A 192 6.31 -1.56 -2.50
C GLY A 192 5.56 -0.49 -3.28
N SER A 193 6.16 0.68 -3.39
CA SER A 193 5.74 1.73 -4.31
C SER A 193 6.88 2.02 -5.27
N VAL A 194 6.65 1.88 -6.58
CA VAL A 194 7.64 1.99 -7.64
C VAL A 194 7.31 3.17 -8.55
N LEU A 195 8.33 3.86 -9.06
CA LEU A 195 8.14 4.82 -10.14
C LEU A 195 7.52 4.12 -11.35
N ALA A 196 6.45 4.67 -11.91
CA ALA A 196 5.65 4.00 -12.94
C ALA A 196 6.48 3.65 -14.18
N GLU A 197 7.40 4.52 -14.60
CA GLU A 197 8.30 4.34 -15.74
C GLU A 197 9.31 3.21 -15.56
N HIS A 198 9.62 2.83 -14.31
CA HIS A 198 10.55 1.74 -13.98
C HIS A 198 9.85 0.44 -13.61
N ALA A 199 8.52 0.44 -13.50
CA ALA A 199 7.77 -0.70 -12.96
C ALA A 199 8.02 -2.00 -13.75
N ASN A 200 8.07 -1.92 -15.08
CA ASN A 200 8.30 -3.08 -15.93
C ASN A 200 9.75 -3.59 -15.92
N ASP A 201 10.71 -2.83 -15.38
CA ASP A 201 12.09 -3.29 -15.22
C ASP A 201 12.22 -4.26 -14.03
N TRP A 202 11.30 -4.18 -13.06
CA TRP A 202 11.34 -4.90 -11.81
C TRP A 202 10.28 -5.99 -11.67
N PHE A 203 9.11 -5.79 -12.30
CA PHE A 203 7.93 -6.62 -12.10
C PHE A 203 7.34 -7.10 -13.42
N ASP A 204 6.65 -8.24 -13.38
CA ASP A 204 5.86 -8.74 -14.50
C ASP A 204 4.37 -8.41 -14.29
N PHE A 205 3.88 -7.42 -15.00
CA PHE A 205 2.48 -7.00 -14.92
C PHE A 205 1.53 -7.76 -15.85
N ARG A 206 2.05 -8.73 -16.62
CA ARG A 206 1.27 -9.48 -17.62
C ARG A 206 0.60 -8.54 -18.63
N SER A 207 -0.73 -8.62 -18.75
CA SER A 207 -1.51 -7.79 -19.67
C SER A 207 -1.74 -6.35 -19.17
N ARG A 208 -1.25 -5.97 -18.00
CA ARG A 208 -1.40 -4.63 -17.45
C ARG A 208 -0.15 -3.77 -17.64
N SER A 209 -0.35 -2.46 -17.64
CA SER A 209 0.75 -1.48 -17.69
C SER A 209 1.04 -0.84 -16.31
N ASP A 210 0.10 -0.97 -15.36
CA ASP A 210 0.13 -0.24 -14.09
C ASP A 210 -0.58 -0.98 -12.94
N SER A 211 -0.34 -0.50 -11.72
CA SER A 211 -1.04 -0.92 -10.50
C SER A 211 -1.11 0.26 -9.49
N PRO A 212 -1.83 1.35 -9.80
CA PRO A 212 -1.79 2.56 -8.97
C PRO A 212 -2.40 2.37 -7.57
N PHE A 213 -3.21 1.33 -7.37
CA PHE A 213 -4.01 1.12 -6.15
C PHE A 213 -3.67 -0.19 -5.40
N MET A 214 -2.52 -0.81 -5.66
CA MET A 214 -2.08 -2.04 -4.97
C MET A 214 -3.07 -3.22 -5.10
N MET A 215 -3.72 -3.35 -6.27
CA MET A 215 -4.72 -4.41 -6.50
C MET A 215 -4.12 -5.75 -6.92
N TYR A 216 -2.81 -5.83 -7.14
CA TYR A 216 -2.12 -7.02 -7.64
C TYR A 216 -0.86 -7.32 -6.84
N ALA A 217 -0.64 -8.60 -6.55
CA ALA A 217 0.66 -9.12 -6.09
C ALA A 217 1.34 -9.74 -7.31
N VAL A 218 2.21 -8.97 -7.94
CA VAL A 218 2.85 -9.31 -9.21
C VAL A 218 4.18 -10.04 -8.99
N ASP A 219 4.59 -10.87 -9.96
CA ASP A 219 5.88 -11.55 -9.92
C ASP A 219 7.01 -10.52 -9.94
N VAL A 220 7.94 -10.60 -8.99
CA VAL A 220 9.20 -9.88 -9.00
C VAL A 220 10.16 -10.63 -9.95
N LYS A 221 10.82 -9.94 -10.86
CA LYS A 221 11.80 -10.58 -11.75
C LYS A 221 12.90 -11.27 -10.95
N GLU A 222 13.31 -12.45 -11.35
CA GLU A 222 14.23 -13.30 -10.59
C GLU A 222 15.54 -12.58 -10.21
N ASP A 223 16.11 -11.81 -11.14
CA ASP A 223 17.33 -11.03 -10.92
C ASP A 223 17.14 -9.83 -9.96
N LYS A 224 15.90 -9.48 -9.62
CA LYS A 224 15.53 -8.36 -8.75
C LYS A 224 15.12 -8.79 -7.34
N GLN A 225 14.71 -10.04 -7.15
CA GLN A 225 14.19 -10.53 -5.85
C GLN A 225 15.18 -10.33 -4.70
N SER A 226 16.46 -10.61 -4.93
CA SER A 226 17.50 -10.44 -3.92
C SER A 226 17.88 -8.98 -3.64
N ILE A 227 17.48 -8.05 -4.51
CA ILE A 227 17.76 -6.62 -4.35
C ILE A 227 16.74 -5.96 -3.43
N ILE A 228 15.48 -6.44 -3.43
CA ILE A 228 14.39 -5.88 -2.63
C ILE A 228 13.78 -6.92 -1.67
N PRO A 229 14.60 -7.58 -0.83
CA PRO A 229 14.17 -8.71 -0.01
C PRO A 229 13.10 -8.34 1.02
N ALA A 230 13.05 -7.08 1.49
CA ALA A 230 12.08 -6.65 2.50
C ALA A 230 10.63 -6.65 1.99
N ILE A 231 10.41 -6.60 0.68
CA ILE A 231 9.07 -6.56 0.06
C ILE A 231 8.81 -7.73 -0.90
N THR A 232 9.82 -8.55 -1.19
CA THR A 232 9.64 -9.80 -1.95
C THR A 232 9.00 -10.83 -1.02
N HIS A 233 7.82 -11.33 -1.41
CA HIS A 233 7.09 -12.34 -0.65
C HIS A 233 7.75 -13.72 -0.82
N VAL A 234 7.35 -14.67 0.02
CA VAL A 234 7.92 -16.03 0.02
C VAL A 234 7.68 -16.81 -1.29
N ASP A 235 6.71 -16.39 -2.08
CA ASP A 235 6.36 -16.93 -3.39
C ASP A 235 7.00 -16.17 -4.56
N GLY A 236 7.89 -15.22 -4.29
CA GLY A 236 8.54 -14.39 -5.30
C GLY A 236 7.69 -13.23 -5.83
N THR A 237 6.51 -13.01 -5.26
CA THR A 237 5.64 -11.88 -5.64
C THR A 237 5.88 -10.64 -4.79
N CYS A 238 5.32 -9.50 -5.21
CA CYS A 238 5.22 -8.28 -4.41
C CYS A 238 3.89 -7.58 -4.71
N ARG A 239 3.19 -7.12 -3.68
CA ARG A 239 2.07 -6.21 -3.88
C ARG A 239 2.61 -4.81 -4.14
N ILE A 240 2.35 -4.28 -5.34
CA ILE A 240 3.02 -3.07 -5.82
C ILE A 240 2.03 -1.95 -6.14
N GLN A 241 2.45 -0.72 -5.84
CA GLN A 241 1.85 0.52 -6.32
C GLN A 241 2.77 1.14 -7.37
N THR A 242 2.23 1.49 -8.54
CA THR A 242 2.91 2.38 -9.49
C THR A 242 2.59 3.82 -9.14
N VAL A 243 3.62 4.67 -9.08
CA VAL A 243 3.51 6.09 -8.70
C VAL A 243 3.95 6.97 -9.86
N THR A 244 3.13 7.94 -10.22
CA THR A 244 3.46 8.98 -11.20
C THR A 244 3.54 10.35 -10.53
N ALA A 245 4.27 11.27 -11.14
CA ALA A 245 4.38 12.65 -10.65
C ALA A 245 3.02 13.39 -10.62
N GLU A 246 2.10 13.01 -11.53
CA GLU A 246 0.76 13.60 -11.62
C GLU A 246 -0.14 13.15 -10.46
N GLN A 247 -0.01 11.87 -10.06
CA GLN A 247 -0.84 11.30 -8.99
C GLN A 247 -0.40 11.75 -7.61
N ASN A 248 0.92 11.80 -7.38
CA ASN A 248 1.48 12.16 -6.08
C ASN A 248 2.89 12.75 -6.24
N PRO A 249 3.03 14.05 -6.49
CA PRO A 249 4.31 14.67 -6.81
C PRO A 249 5.35 14.54 -5.71
N ASN A 250 5.00 14.75 -4.45
CA ASN A 250 5.96 14.67 -3.34
C ASN A 250 6.44 13.22 -3.11
N TYR A 251 5.54 12.26 -3.23
CA TYR A 251 5.91 10.84 -3.07
C TYR A 251 6.75 10.34 -4.25
N TYR A 252 6.41 10.77 -5.45
CA TYR A 252 7.20 10.51 -6.66
C TYR A 252 8.61 11.09 -6.52
N GLU A 253 8.74 12.34 -6.06
CA GLU A 253 10.02 12.99 -5.80
C GLU A 253 10.85 12.21 -4.78
N LEU A 254 10.24 11.80 -3.65
CA LEU A 254 10.93 11.00 -2.63
C LEU A 254 11.49 9.69 -3.19
N ILE A 255 10.69 8.94 -3.99
CA ILE A 255 11.15 7.70 -4.61
C ILE A 255 12.25 7.99 -5.63
N SER A 256 12.14 9.09 -6.38
CA SER A 256 13.14 9.49 -7.37
C SER A 256 14.48 9.84 -6.72
N GLU A 257 14.45 10.57 -5.59
CA GLU A 257 15.67 10.89 -4.83
C GLU A 257 16.29 9.63 -4.22
N PHE A 258 15.47 8.72 -3.68
CA PHE A 258 15.95 7.43 -3.19
C PHE A 258 16.59 6.59 -4.32
N ASN A 259 16.01 6.60 -5.51
CA ASN A 259 16.57 5.93 -6.68
C ASN A 259 17.95 6.47 -7.06
N LYS A 260 18.18 7.79 -6.97
CA LYS A 260 19.49 8.38 -7.22
C LYS A 260 20.57 7.88 -6.25
N ILE A 261 20.18 7.57 -5.01
CA ILE A 261 21.11 7.10 -3.96
C ILE A 261 21.37 5.59 -4.07
N LYS A 262 20.32 4.79 -4.24
CA LYS A 262 20.40 3.32 -4.15
C LYS A 262 20.34 2.61 -5.51
N ASN A 263 20.01 3.31 -6.59
CA ASN A 263 19.68 2.75 -7.90
C ASN A 263 18.52 1.73 -7.82
N VAL A 264 17.56 2.01 -6.94
CA VAL A 264 16.34 1.23 -6.70
C VAL A 264 15.16 2.19 -6.73
N PRO A 265 14.32 2.20 -7.78
CA PRO A 265 13.21 3.14 -7.95
C PRO A 265 11.97 2.73 -7.14
N ILE A 266 12.18 2.17 -5.94
CA ILE A 266 11.15 1.53 -5.13
C ILE A 266 11.36 1.90 -3.67
N LEU A 267 10.27 2.25 -2.97
CA LEU A 267 10.25 2.30 -1.52
C LEU A 267 9.33 1.20 -0.97
N PHE A 268 9.73 0.60 0.14
CA PHE A 268 8.85 -0.18 0.99
C PHE A 268 7.70 0.72 1.48
N ASN A 269 6.46 0.25 1.42
CA ASN A 269 5.28 1.02 1.81
C ASN A 269 4.31 0.19 2.66
N THR A 270 3.89 0.77 3.78
CA THR A 270 2.81 0.25 4.61
C THR A 270 1.99 1.39 5.22
N SER A 271 0.79 1.07 5.74
CA SER A 271 -0.10 2.06 6.33
C SER A 271 0.48 2.72 7.59
N PHE A 272 0.26 4.03 7.73
CA PHE A 272 0.66 4.76 8.91
C PHE A 272 -0.37 4.57 10.04
N ASN A 273 -0.18 3.50 10.79
CA ASN A 273 -0.89 3.11 12.00
C ASN A 273 -0.11 2.00 12.70
N LEU A 274 -0.40 1.74 13.96
CA LEU A 274 0.04 0.55 14.70
C LEU A 274 -0.98 -0.59 14.56
N ALA A 275 -0.64 -1.77 15.05
CA ALA A 275 -1.55 -2.91 15.02
C ALA A 275 -2.80 -2.63 15.87
N GLY A 276 -3.97 -2.80 15.26
CA GLY A 276 -5.26 -2.56 15.90
C GLY A 276 -5.79 -1.13 15.79
N ASP A 277 -4.96 -0.18 15.39
CA ASP A 277 -5.37 1.20 15.20
C ASP A 277 -5.88 1.47 13.77
N PRO A 278 -6.78 2.43 13.59
CA PRO A 278 -7.12 2.93 12.27
C PRO A 278 -5.94 3.69 11.65
N LEU A 279 -6.02 3.95 10.34
CA LEU A 279 -5.10 4.85 9.64
C LEU A 279 -5.16 6.24 10.28
N VAL A 280 -4.02 6.90 10.48
CA VAL A 280 -3.99 8.29 10.97
C VAL A 280 -4.71 9.21 9.98
N GLU A 281 -5.58 10.08 10.47
CA GLU A 281 -6.30 11.05 9.65
C GLU A 281 -5.74 12.45 9.81
N THR A 282 -5.40 12.86 11.05
CA THR A 282 -4.91 14.20 11.38
C THR A 282 -3.44 14.21 11.72
N VAL A 283 -2.77 15.39 11.60
CA VAL A 283 -1.38 15.57 12.05
C VAL A 283 -1.24 15.25 13.53
N LYS A 284 -2.24 15.61 14.33
CA LYS A 284 -2.25 15.30 15.78
C LYS A 284 -2.17 13.78 16.00
N GLN A 285 -2.99 12.98 15.30
CA GLN A 285 -2.93 11.50 15.40
C GLN A 285 -1.59 10.97 14.90
N ALA A 286 -1.00 11.58 13.86
CA ALA A 286 0.32 11.22 13.37
C ALA A 286 1.40 11.43 14.44
N LEU A 287 1.39 12.58 15.13
CA LEU A 287 2.30 12.89 16.24
C LEU A 287 2.06 11.98 17.45
N GLU A 288 0.81 11.72 17.81
CA GLU A 288 0.46 10.76 18.88
C GLU A 288 0.97 9.34 18.56
N THR A 289 0.82 8.88 17.31
CA THR A 289 1.34 7.59 16.88
C THR A 289 2.87 7.57 16.93
N LEU A 290 3.52 8.65 16.51
CA LEU A 290 4.97 8.79 16.59
C LEU A 290 5.43 8.72 18.07
N ALA A 291 4.79 9.49 18.96
CA ALA A 291 5.13 9.53 20.40
C ALA A 291 5.01 8.15 21.08
N ASN A 292 3.97 7.39 20.75
CA ASN A 292 3.62 6.13 21.40
C ASN A 292 4.21 4.86 20.74
N SER A 293 5.17 5.02 19.82
CA SER A 293 5.80 3.91 19.09
C SER A 293 7.31 4.06 19.01
N ASP A 294 7.98 3.08 18.40
CA ASP A 294 9.40 3.15 18.08
C ASP A 294 9.71 3.85 16.75
N LEU A 295 8.68 4.42 16.11
CA LEU A 295 8.83 5.32 14.96
C LEU A 295 9.55 6.60 15.40
N LYS A 296 10.49 7.07 14.58
CA LYS A 296 11.36 8.18 14.94
C LYS A 296 11.09 9.44 14.16
N TYR A 297 10.70 9.32 12.90
CA TYR A 297 10.63 10.42 11.95
C TYR A 297 9.27 10.51 11.30
N LEU A 298 8.74 11.73 11.21
CA LEU A 298 7.55 12.08 10.45
C LEU A 298 7.91 13.19 9.46
N TRP A 299 7.74 12.92 8.20
CA TRP A 299 7.91 13.91 7.15
C TRP A 299 6.58 14.53 6.76
N LEU A 300 6.55 15.87 6.74
CA LEU A 300 5.43 16.73 6.34
C LEU A 300 5.85 17.51 5.09
N PRO A 301 5.75 16.93 3.88
CA PRO A 301 6.31 17.56 2.67
C PRO A 301 5.69 18.89 2.33
N GLU A 302 4.39 19.09 2.55
CA GLU A 302 3.70 20.35 2.29
C GLU A 302 4.18 21.50 3.18
N LEU A 303 4.78 21.18 4.33
CA LEU A 303 5.44 22.14 5.21
C LEU A 303 6.98 22.18 5.02
N GLY A 304 7.54 21.28 4.22
CA GLY A 304 8.98 21.12 4.11
C GLY A 304 9.64 20.76 5.46
N LYS A 305 8.95 19.99 6.33
CA LYS A 305 9.43 19.72 7.69
C LYS A 305 9.60 18.23 7.96
N LEU A 306 10.68 17.92 8.64
CA LEU A 306 10.91 16.65 9.33
C LEU A 306 10.67 16.86 10.84
N VAL A 307 9.86 16.01 11.43
CA VAL A 307 9.58 15.96 12.86
C VAL A 307 10.23 14.72 13.45
N SER A 308 10.95 14.87 14.56
CA SER A 308 11.56 13.75 15.30
C SER A 308 11.29 13.90 16.80
N LYS A 309 11.39 12.79 17.55
CA LYS A 309 11.30 12.84 19.02
C LYS A 309 12.48 13.59 19.60
N SER A 310 12.24 14.40 20.67
CA SER A 310 13.28 15.19 21.32
C SER A 310 14.36 14.36 22.01
N ASP A 311 14.07 13.11 22.36
CA ASP A 311 15.02 12.22 23.05
C ASP A 311 16.04 11.56 22.10
N PHE A 312 15.93 11.81 20.79
CA PHE A 312 16.88 11.36 19.78
C PHE A 312 17.83 12.50 19.41
N GLU A 313 18.93 12.64 20.15
CA GLU A 313 20.10 13.32 19.62
C GLU A 313 20.56 12.54 18.38
N GLU A 314 20.65 13.25 17.24
CA GLU A 314 21.34 12.70 16.06
C GLU A 314 22.72 12.27 16.50
N VAL A 315 22.97 10.97 16.54
CA VAL A 315 24.33 10.44 16.63
C VAL A 315 24.96 10.75 15.28
N ASN A 316 25.49 11.96 15.18
CA ASN A 316 26.39 12.37 14.12
C ASN A 316 27.68 11.55 14.32
N GLN A 317 27.80 10.42 13.62
CA GLN A 317 29.07 9.80 13.27
C GLN A 317 29.04 9.31 11.83
#